data_3535b316c29c6150923411f53dc1cfb9
#
_entry.id   3535b316c29c6150923411f53dc1cfb9
#
_cell.length_a   1.000
_cell.length_b   1.000
_cell.length_c   1.000
_cell.angle_alpha   90.00
_cell.angle_beta   90.00
_cell.angle_gamma   90.00
#
_symmetry.space_group_name_H-M   'P 1'
#
loop_
_entity.id
_entity.type
_entity.pdbx_description
1 polymer ?
#
loop_
_entity_poly.entity_id
_entity_poly.type
_entity_poly.pdbx_seq_one_letter_code
_entity_poly.pdbx_strand_id
1 'polypeptide(L)'
;MSKKVLIMSASTGGGHNRAALAIKEELTSKTLDGEPIECEIIDSLKLVNNTMDKIISRGYEKSAIYTPKAYGSVYRLSETNLLSKNEFKDNLLITFMAKKFKKLIRSEKPDLIIGTHPFPMIALSTLKKNFNLHNNESNAYTEHFYKHYTNTINVPPLISVLTDYTTHSTWIQNEIDYYIVGHEYVKELLVFDGVEPSKIRTFGIPVEKSFLSHRDKDIVLSELNLSP
;
A
#
# COMPACT_ATOMS: atom_id res chain seq x y z
N MET A 1 18.43 -14.67 -12.14
CA MET A 1 16.94 -14.81 -12.07
C MET A 1 16.36 -13.43 -11.93
N SER A 2 15.31 -13.09 -12.71
CA SER A 2 14.62 -11.80 -12.59
C SER A 2 14.14 -11.53 -11.16
N LYS A 3 14.15 -10.27 -10.73
CA LYS A 3 13.62 -9.85 -9.44
C LYS A 3 12.15 -9.48 -9.58
N LYS A 4 11.28 -10.10 -8.80
CA LYS A 4 9.84 -9.89 -8.88
C LYS A 4 9.33 -8.94 -7.81
N VAL A 5 8.68 -7.85 -8.24
CA VAL A 5 8.08 -6.83 -7.36
C VAL A 5 6.56 -6.81 -7.56
N LEU A 6 5.81 -6.97 -6.48
CA LEU A 6 4.37 -6.71 -6.48
C LEU A 6 4.09 -5.31 -5.96
N ILE A 7 3.30 -4.54 -6.71
CA ILE A 7 2.87 -3.20 -6.32
C ILE A 7 1.39 -3.26 -5.94
N MET A 8 1.11 -3.13 -4.65
CA MET A 8 -0.23 -3.25 -4.08
C MET A 8 -0.90 -1.88 -4.04
N SER A 9 -1.93 -1.69 -4.84
CA SER A 9 -2.75 -0.48 -4.88
C SER A 9 -4.21 -0.79 -4.55
N ALA A 10 -5.07 0.22 -4.60
CA ALA A 10 -6.52 0.06 -4.48
C ALA A 10 -7.26 1.07 -5.35
N SER A 11 -8.40 0.67 -5.90
CA SER A 11 -9.24 1.51 -6.77
C SER A 11 -10.05 2.55 -5.97
N THR A 12 -9.41 3.22 -4.99
CA THR A 12 -9.99 4.31 -4.19
C THR A 12 -9.33 5.63 -4.59
N GLY A 13 -9.84 6.30 -5.59
CA GLY A 13 -9.24 7.51 -6.15
C GLY A 13 -8.09 7.25 -7.13
N GLY A 14 -7.64 8.30 -7.83
CA GLY A 14 -6.64 8.20 -8.90
C GLY A 14 -5.19 8.21 -8.43
N GLY A 15 -4.88 8.87 -7.29
CA GLY A 15 -3.52 9.13 -6.84
C GLY A 15 -2.70 7.87 -6.56
N HIS A 16 -3.25 6.93 -5.82
CA HIS A 16 -2.58 5.68 -5.48
C HIS A 16 -2.22 4.83 -6.71
N ASN A 17 -3.15 4.75 -7.68
CA ASN A 17 -2.93 4.01 -8.92
C ASN A 17 -1.90 4.70 -9.82
N ARG A 18 -1.89 6.04 -9.88
CA ARG A 18 -0.89 6.81 -10.63
C ARG A 18 0.51 6.62 -10.04
N ALA A 19 0.64 6.68 -8.72
CA ALA A 19 1.91 6.38 -8.06
C ALA A 19 2.38 4.94 -8.34
N ALA A 20 1.46 3.95 -8.31
CA ALA A 20 1.79 2.57 -8.64
C ALA A 20 2.27 2.40 -10.09
N LEU A 21 1.63 3.10 -11.05
CA LEU A 21 2.06 3.09 -12.45
C LEU A 21 3.45 3.73 -12.63
N ALA A 22 3.69 4.87 -12.00
CA ALA A 22 4.98 5.55 -12.04
C ALA A 22 6.12 4.67 -11.48
N ILE A 23 5.88 4.00 -10.35
CA ILE A 23 6.84 3.07 -9.75
C ILE A 23 7.10 1.89 -10.71
N LYS A 24 6.05 1.30 -11.27
CA LYS A 24 6.19 0.19 -12.23
C LYS A 24 7.01 0.62 -13.44
N GLU A 25 6.67 1.75 -14.07
CA GLU A 25 7.37 2.28 -15.23
C GLU A 25 8.86 2.47 -14.96
N GLU A 26 9.19 3.04 -13.82
CA GLU A 26 10.59 3.28 -13.45
C GLU A 26 11.34 1.97 -13.16
N LEU A 27 10.77 1.06 -12.36
CA LEU A 27 11.44 -0.18 -12.00
C LEU A 27 11.63 -1.11 -13.20
N THR A 28 10.65 -1.23 -14.08
CA THR A 28 10.77 -2.09 -15.28
C THR A 28 11.77 -1.57 -16.31
N SER A 29 12.14 -0.29 -16.23
CA SER A 29 13.21 0.29 -17.07
C SER A 29 14.62 0.04 -16.53
N LYS A 30 14.76 -0.60 -15.38
CA LYS A 30 16.03 -0.81 -14.68
C LYS A 30 16.37 -2.29 -14.52
N THR A 31 17.61 -2.53 -14.18
CA THR A 31 18.11 -3.84 -13.78
C THR A 31 18.68 -3.79 -12.36
N LEU A 32 18.62 -4.89 -11.65
CA LEU A 32 19.30 -5.07 -10.37
C LEU A 32 20.30 -6.23 -10.52
N ASP A 33 21.56 -5.95 -10.24
CA ASP A 33 22.67 -6.91 -10.44
C ASP A 33 22.72 -7.50 -11.86
N GLY A 34 22.36 -6.68 -12.87
CA GLY A 34 22.29 -7.10 -14.27
C GLY A 34 21.03 -7.88 -14.68
N GLU A 35 20.16 -8.20 -13.75
CA GLU A 35 18.91 -8.91 -13.98
C GLU A 35 17.72 -7.95 -14.12
N PRO A 36 16.75 -8.21 -15.01
CA PRO A 36 15.58 -7.37 -15.18
C PRO A 36 14.67 -7.41 -13.93
N ILE A 37 13.99 -6.30 -13.66
CA ILE A 37 12.98 -6.20 -12.59
C ILE A 37 11.60 -6.39 -13.23
N GLU A 38 10.91 -7.45 -12.81
CA GLU A 38 9.52 -7.70 -13.18
C GLU A 38 8.57 -7.06 -12.16
N CYS A 39 7.66 -6.20 -12.63
CA CYS A 39 6.71 -5.51 -11.77
C CYS A 39 5.27 -5.81 -12.18
N GLU A 40 4.45 -6.21 -11.21
CA GLU A 40 3.01 -6.38 -11.39
C GLU A 40 2.23 -5.49 -10.42
N ILE A 41 1.22 -4.77 -10.93
CA ILE A 41 0.31 -3.98 -10.10
C ILE A 41 -0.91 -4.81 -9.77
N ILE A 42 -1.16 -4.97 -8.48
CA ILE A 42 -2.32 -5.69 -7.94
C ILE A 42 -3.31 -4.69 -7.33
N ASP A 43 -4.51 -4.66 -7.87
CA ASP A 43 -5.62 -3.96 -7.24
C ASP A 43 -6.16 -4.83 -6.09
N SER A 44 -5.87 -4.40 -4.87
CA SER A 44 -6.17 -5.18 -3.66
C SER A 44 -7.66 -5.36 -3.43
N LEU A 45 -8.49 -4.38 -3.81
CA LEU A 45 -9.95 -4.50 -3.65
C LEU A 45 -10.54 -5.47 -4.67
N LYS A 46 -10.08 -5.42 -5.91
CA LYS A 46 -10.51 -6.36 -6.97
C LYS A 46 -10.08 -7.79 -6.66
N LEU A 47 -8.87 -7.97 -6.13
CA LEU A 47 -8.37 -9.28 -5.72
C LEU A 47 -9.25 -9.92 -4.65
N VAL A 48 -9.79 -9.10 -3.74
CA VAL A 48 -10.64 -9.58 -2.66
C VAL A 48 -12.01 -10.02 -3.17
N ASN A 49 -12.70 -9.16 -3.88
CA ASN A 49 -13.99 -9.48 -4.51
C ASN A 49 -14.43 -8.32 -5.42
N ASN A 50 -14.81 -8.64 -6.67
CA ASN A 50 -15.34 -7.64 -7.61
C ASN A 50 -16.60 -6.90 -7.08
N THR A 51 -17.36 -7.50 -6.19
CA THR A 51 -18.52 -6.87 -5.55
C THR A 51 -18.09 -5.87 -4.47
N MET A 52 -17.09 -6.21 -3.66
CA MET A 52 -16.53 -5.35 -2.63
C MET A 52 -15.85 -4.12 -3.24
N ASP A 53 -15.12 -4.29 -4.36
CA ASP A 53 -14.55 -3.17 -5.12
C ASP A 53 -15.63 -2.16 -5.51
N LYS A 54 -16.74 -2.62 -6.08
CA LYS A 54 -17.86 -1.74 -6.47
C LYS A 54 -18.52 -1.00 -5.29
N ILE A 55 -18.63 -1.67 -4.14
CA ILE A 55 -19.25 -1.07 -2.94
C ILE A 55 -18.31 -0.01 -2.35
N ILE A 56 -17.05 -0.33 -2.18
CA ILE A 56 -16.06 0.56 -1.53
C ILE A 56 -15.72 1.73 -2.47
N SER A 57 -15.36 1.45 -3.72
CA SER A 57 -14.96 2.49 -4.68
C SER A 57 -16.12 3.46 -4.99
N ARG A 58 -17.32 2.95 -5.26
CA ARG A 58 -18.49 3.81 -5.51
C ARG A 58 -18.96 4.54 -4.27
N GLY A 59 -18.86 3.91 -3.09
CA GLY A 59 -19.17 4.56 -1.81
C GLY A 59 -18.21 5.71 -1.54
N TYR A 60 -16.91 5.50 -1.73
CA TYR A 60 -15.87 6.50 -1.55
C TYR A 60 -16.02 7.67 -2.53
N GLU A 61 -16.12 7.40 -3.84
CA GLU A 61 -16.31 8.43 -4.86
C GLU A 61 -17.59 9.26 -4.65
N LYS A 62 -18.71 8.59 -4.37
CA LYS A 62 -19.98 9.27 -4.08
C LYS A 62 -19.89 10.11 -2.81
N SER A 63 -19.29 9.62 -1.74
CA SER A 63 -19.15 10.38 -0.50
C SER A 63 -18.27 11.62 -0.68
N ALA A 64 -17.20 11.52 -1.44
CA ALA A 64 -16.31 12.65 -1.74
C ALA A 64 -16.99 13.73 -2.60
N ILE A 65 -17.81 13.32 -3.58
CA ILE A 65 -18.45 14.24 -4.53
C ILE A 65 -19.74 14.85 -3.95
N TYR A 66 -20.62 14.01 -3.39
CA TYR A 66 -21.98 14.43 -3.02
C TYR A 66 -22.14 14.81 -1.55
N THR A 67 -21.25 14.34 -0.68
CA THR A 67 -21.32 14.63 0.75
C THR A 67 -19.91 14.87 1.37
N PRO A 68 -19.24 15.98 1.01
CA PRO A 68 -17.88 16.27 1.53
C PRO A 68 -17.82 16.31 3.07
N LYS A 69 -18.89 16.76 3.73
CA LYS A 69 -18.99 16.76 5.20
C LYS A 69 -19.12 15.34 5.79
N ALA A 70 -19.84 14.44 5.11
CA ALA A 70 -19.94 13.04 5.50
C ALA A 70 -18.62 12.31 5.25
N TYR A 71 -17.93 12.61 4.14
CA TYR A 71 -16.57 12.12 3.87
C TYR A 71 -15.60 12.55 4.98
N GLY A 72 -15.57 13.83 5.35
CA GLY A 72 -14.77 14.33 6.46
C GLY A 72 -15.17 13.75 7.83
N SER A 73 -16.43 13.32 8.01
CA SER A 73 -16.89 12.64 9.23
C SER A 73 -16.45 11.18 9.25
N VAL A 74 -16.53 10.46 8.14
CA VAL A 74 -16.01 9.09 7.99
C VAL A 74 -14.49 9.08 8.14
N TYR A 75 -13.80 10.06 7.56
CA TYR A 75 -12.35 10.24 7.73
C TYR A 75 -12.00 10.52 9.21
N ARG A 76 -12.71 11.43 9.89
CA ARG A 76 -12.54 11.69 11.31
C ARG A 76 -12.92 10.51 12.21
N LEU A 77 -13.95 9.74 11.87
CA LEU A 77 -14.31 8.50 12.57
C LEU A 77 -13.23 7.43 12.42
N SER A 78 -12.51 7.40 11.29
CA SER A 78 -11.35 6.53 11.11
C SER A 78 -10.12 7.02 11.88
N GLU A 79 -10.03 8.31 12.20
CA GLU A 79 -8.98 8.88 13.07
C GLU A 79 -9.30 8.74 14.56
N THR A 80 -10.58 8.75 14.94
CA THR A 80 -10.98 8.50 16.33
C THR A 80 -10.84 7.02 16.67
N ASN A 81 -10.49 6.71 17.91
CA ASN A 81 -10.16 5.38 18.47
C ASN A 81 -11.12 4.22 18.17
N LEU A 82 -12.21 4.43 17.43
CA LEU A 82 -13.13 3.38 16.96
C LEU A 82 -12.48 2.40 15.96
N LEU A 83 -11.38 2.82 15.31
CA LEU A 83 -10.53 1.97 14.49
C LEU A 83 -9.14 1.82 15.12
N SER A 84 -9.09 1.72 16.45
CA SER A 84 -7.85 1.51 17.18
C SER A 84 -7.08 0.30 16.64
N LYS A 85 -5.74 0.33 16.80
CA LYS A 85 -4.83 -0.75 16.32
C LYS A 85 -5.29 -2.17 16.68
N ASN A 86 -6.17 -2.33 17.68
CA ASN A 86 -6.70 -3.62 18.12
C ASN A 86 -8.00 -4.04 17.39
N GLU A 87 -8.86 -3.09 16.98
CA GLU A 87 -10.12 -3.40 16.29
C GLU A 87 -9.94 -3.72 14.81
N PHE A 88 -8.86 -3.20 14.17
CA PHE A 88 -8.52 -3.59 12.80
C PHE A 88 -8.15 -5.07 12.67
N LYS A 89 -7.67 -5.71 13.75
CA LYS A 89 -7.34 -7.15 13.73
C LYS A 89 -8.57 -8.03 13.53
N ASP A 90 -9.72 -7.59 14.02
CA ASP A 90 -10.99 -8.33 13.97
C ASP A 90 -11.83 -7.95 12.74
N ASN A 91 -11.31 -7.05 11.88
CA ASN A 91 -12.01 -6.64 10.68
C ASN A 91 -12.02 -7.80 9.66
N LEU A 92 -13.22 -8.29 9.36
CA LEU A 92 -13.44 -9.38 8.39
C LEU A 92 -12.80 -9.09 7.03
N LEU A 93 -12.77 -7.82 6.61
CA LEU A 93 -12.15 -7.42 5.35
C LEU A 93 -10.64 -7.68 5.39
N ILE A 94 -9.94 -7.26 6.45
CA ILE A 94 -8.49 -7.44 6.60
C ILE A 94 -8.16 -8.94 6.66
N THR A 95 -8.93 -9.73 7.40
CA THR A 95 -8.76 -11.18 7.46
C THR A 95 -8.94 -11.84 6.10
N PHE A 96 -9.94 -11.40 5.33
CA PHE A 96 -10.19 -11.91 4.00
C PHE A 96 -9.11 -11.51 3.01
N MET A 97 -8.64 -10.25 3.06
CA MET A 97 -7.50 -9.77 2.29
C MET A 97 -6.24 -10.58 2.60
N ALA A 98 -5.94 -10.82 3.87
CA ALA A 98 -4.80 -11.60 4.30
C ALA A 98 -4.79 -13.02 3.69
N LYS A 99 -5.96 -13.70 3.66
CA LYS A 99 -6.09 -15.02 3.00
C LYS A 99 -5.77 -14.96 1.50
N LYS A 100 -6.23 -13.92 0.79
CA LYS A 100 -5.98 -13.75 -0.64
C LYS A 100 -4.51 -13.41 -0.91
N PHE A 101 -3.93 -12.50 -0.12
CA PHE A 101 -2.52 -12.12 -0.25
C PHE A 101 -1.59 -13.30 0.05
N LYS A 102 -1.92 -14.14 1.02
CA LYS A 102 -1.19 -15.36 1.29
C LYS A 102 -1.15 -16.29 0.07
N LYS A 103 -2.28 -16.47 -0.63
CA LYS A 103 -2.32 -17.25 -1.86
C LYS A 103 -1.47 -16.59 -2.94
N LEU A 104 -1.59 -15.27 -3.12
CA LEU A 104 -0.83 -14.50 -4.11
C LEU A 104 0.69 -14.60 -3.86
N ILE A 105 1.15 -14.39 -2.63
CA ILE A 105 2.58 -14.48 -2.30
C ILE A 105 3.13 -15.88 -2.58
N ARG A 106 2.33 -16.93 -2.33
CA ARG A 106 2.75 -18.32 -2.64
C ARG A 106 2.86 -18.61 -4.12
N SER A 107 1.93 -18.08 -4.92
CA SER A 107 1.96 -18.28 -6.38
C SER A 107 3.05 -17.46 -7.05
N GLU A 108 3.15 -16.20 -6.67
CA GLU A 108 4.00 -15.21 -7.35
C GLU A 108 5.44 -15.18 -6.82
N LYS A 109 5.66 -15.59 -5.56
CA LYS A 109 6.96 -15.60 -4.87
C LYS A 109 7.75 -14.29 -5.06
N PRO A 110 7.17 -13.12 -4.72
CA PRO A 110 7.83 -11.85 -4.93
C PRO A 110 9.05 -11.69 -4.03
N ASP A 111 10.06 -10.98 -4.53
CA ASP A 111 11.23 -10.55 -3.75
C ASP A 111 10.94 -9.31 -2.90
N LEU A 112 9.97 -8.49 -3.33
CA LEU A 112 9.58 -7.23 -2.69
C LEU A 112 8.09 -6.94 -2.91
N ILE A 113 7.45 -6.34 -1.92
CA ILE A 113 6.10 -5.78 -2.05
C ILE A 113 6.15 -4.29 -1.74
N ILE A 114 5.60 -3.48 -2.66
CA ILE A 114 5.45 -2.03 -2.51
C ILE A 114 3.96 -1.71 -2.41
N GLY A 115 3.54 -0.99 -1.36
CA GLY A 115 2.15 -0.55 -1.21
C GLY A 115 2.01 0.95 -1.45
N THR A 116 1.11 1.34 -2.33
CA THR A 116 0.72 2.74 -2.56
C THR A 116 -0.62 3.09 -1.88
N HIS A 117 -1.19 2.13 -1.14
CA HIS A 117 -2.45 2.30 -0.40
C HIS A 117 -2.35 1.61 0.97
N PRO A 118 -2.89 2.19 2.06
CA PRO A 118 -2.77 1.63 3.40
C PRO A 118 -3.44 0.27 3.58
N PHE A 119 -4.60 0.01 3.00
CA PHE A 119 -5.35 -1.22 3.23
C PHE A 119 -4.58 -2.52 2.96
N PRO A 120 -3.92 -2.71 1.80
CA PRO A 120 -3.12 -3.90 1.59
C PRO A 120 -1.97 -4.01 2.58
N MET A 121 -1.38 -2.88 2.99
CA MET A 121 -0.24 -2.88 3.91
C MET A 121 -0.63 -3.31 5.32
N ILE A 122 -1.84 -2.98 5.79
CA ILE A 122 -2.37 -3.48 7.07
C ILE A 122 -2.44 -5.02 7.05
N ALA A 123 -3.03 -5.60 6.00
CA ALA A 123 -3.19 -7.05 5.89
C ALA A 123 -1.85 -7.78 5.74
N LEU A 124 -0.91 -7.22 4.96
CA LEU A 124 0.43 -7.76 4.78
C LEU A 124 1.28 -7.66 6.04
N SER A 125 1.21 -6.53 6.76
CA SER A 125 1.86 -6.36 8.06
C SER A 125 1.35 -7.38 9.07
N THR A 126 0.04 -7.63 9.11
CA THR A 126 -0.56 -8.65 9.97
C THR A 126 -0.03 -10.05 9.63
N LEU A 127 0.08 -10.41 8.35
CA LEU A 127 0.65 -11.68 7.91
C LEU A 127 2.11 -11.82 8.33
N LYS A 128 2.91 -10.77 8.13
CA LYS A 128 4.34 -10.75 8.48
C LYS A 128 4.55 -10.87 9.98
N LYS A 129 3.76 -10.14 10.79
CA LYS A 129 3.77 -10.24 12.24
C LYS A 129 3.51 -11.67 12.73
N ASN A 130 2.48 -12.31 12.18
CA ASN A 130 2.12 -13.67 12.57
C ASN A 130 3.24 -14.68 12.23
N PHE A 131 3.94 -14.49 11.11
CA PHE A 131 5.10 -15.30 10.74
C PHE A 131 6.27 -15.07 11.70
N ASN A 132 6.59 -13.82 12.03
CA ASN A 132 7.69 -13.46 12.92
C ASN A 132 7.46 -13.96 14.34
N LEU A 133 6.24 -13.84 14.88
CA LEU A 133 5.87 -14.36 16.19
C LEU A 133 6.06 -15.88 16.24
N HIS A 134 5.62 -16.60 15.22
CA HIS A 134 5.77 -18.04 15.15
C HIS A 134 7.23 -18.50 15.16
N ASN A 135 8.12 -17.79 14.46
CA ASN A 135 9.54 -18.12 14.40
C ASN A 135 10.32 -17.75 15.68
N ASN A 136 9.85 -16.76 16.43
CA ASN A 136 10.51 -16.30 17.66
C ASN A 136 10.07 -17.08 18.91
N GLU A 137 8.88 -17.68 18.89
CA GLU A 137 8.34 -18.49 20.00
C GLU A 137 8.62 -19.99 19.80
N SER A 138 9.88 -20.36 19.56
CA SER A 138 10.28 -21.76 19.42
C SER A 138 10.29 -22.52 20.76
N ASN A 139 9.12 -22.67 21.38
CA ASN A 139 8.86 -23.64 22.42
C ASN A 139 8.13 -24.85 21.83
N ALA A 140 8.66 -26.06 22.00
CA ALA A 140 8.18 -27.29 21.41
C ALA A 140 6.67 -27.59 21.63
N TYR A 141 6.04 -27.00 22.67
CA TYR A 141 4.61 -27.12 22.93
C TYR A 141 3.73 -26.24 22.03
N THR A 142 4.23 -25.06 21.67
CA THR A 142 3.51 -24.15 20.77
C THR A 142 3.65 -24.59 19.31
N GLU A 143 4.77 -25.20 18.93
CA GLU A 143 5.03 -25.65 17.57
C GLU A 143 4.00 -26.67 17.07
N HIS A 144 3.56 -27.61 17.91
CA HIS A 144 2.57 -28.61 17.53
C HIS A 144 1.16 -28.02 17.36
N PHE A 145 0.78 -27.07 18.23
CA PHE A 145 -0.53 -26.41 18.19
C PHE A 145 -0.64 -25.43 17.03
N TYR A 146 0.41 -24.62 16.80
CA TYR A 146 0.42 -23.61 15.74
C TYR A 146 0.65 -24.20 14.33
N LYS A 147 1.44 -25.29 14.21
CA LYS A 147 1.68 -25.95 12.90
C LYS A 147 0.40 -26.50 12.27
N HIS A 148 -0.61 -26.83 13.05
CA HIS A 148 -1.92 -27.31 12.56
C HIS A 148 -2.89 -26.15 12.25
N TYR A 149 -2.78 -25.02 12.93
CA TYR A 149 -3.74 -23.91 12.82
C TYR A 149 -3.22 -22.68 12.07
N THR A 150 -1.92 -22.45 12.02
CA THR A 150 -1.33 -21.28 11.36
C THR A 150 -0.51 -21.72 10.16
N ASN A 151 -1.15 -21.82 9.05
CA ASN A 151 -0.51 -21.93 7.75
C ASN A 151 0.23 -20.59 7.45
N THR A 152 1.29 -20.30 8.21
CA THR A 152 2.10 -19.08 8.11
C THR A 152 2.81 -18.98 6.77
N ILE A 153 3.16 -17.77 6.36
CA ILE A 153 3.90 -17.49 5.14
C ILE A 153 4.97 -16.45 5.40
N ASN A 154 6.15 -16.69 4.88
CA ASN A 154 7.18 -15.67 4.85
C ASN A 154 6.74 -14.55 3.89
N VAL A 155 6.54 -13.34 4.44
CA VAL A 155 6.20 -12.14 3.66
C VAL A 155 7.52 -11.45 3.33
N PRO A 156 7.79 -11.14 2.05
CA PRO A 156 9.01 -10.43 1.66
C PRO A 156 9.04 -9.02 2.28
N PRO A 157 10.15 -8.28 2.10
CA PRO A 157 10.22 -6.89 2.53
C PRO A 157 9.03 -6.07 2.04
N LEU A 158 8.54 -5.17 2.91
CA LEU A 158 7.38 -4.31 2.68
C LEU A 158 7.82 -2.85 2.63
N ILE A 159 7.54 -2.16 1.53
CA ILE A 159 7.74 -0.71 1.39
C ILE A 159 6.37 -0.05 1.27
N SER A 160 6.10 0.93 2.13
CA SER A 160 4.89 1.75 2.06
C SER A 160 5.21 3.11 1.45
N VAL A 161 4.55 3.45 0.36
CA VAL A 161 4.71 4.73 -0.35
C VAL A 161 3.49 5.60 -0.06
N LEU A 162 3.67 6.62 0.78
CA LEU A 162 2.61 7.55 1.11
C LEU A 162 2.41 8.54 -0.04
N THR A 163 1.18 8.63 -0.52
CA THR A 163 0.79 9.55 -1.59
C THR A 163 0.09 10.80 -1.07
N ASP A 164 -0.06 10.91 0.25
CA ASP A 164 -0.71 12.02 0.95
C ASP A 164 0.33 12.97 1.57
N TYR A 165 -0.06 14.23 1.76
CA TYR A 165 0.74 15.24 2.46
C TYR A 165 0.51 15.28 3.97
N THR A 166 -0.20 14.27 4.51
CA THR A 166 -0.42 14.08 5.94
C THR A 166 -0.35 12.59 6.27
N THR A 167 -0.16 12.27 7.54
CA THR A 167 -0.21 10.90 8.04
C THR A 167 -1.61 10.54 8.49
N HIS A 168 -1.94 9.27 8.41
CA HIS A 168 -3.13 8.66 8.98
C HIS A 168 -2.70 7.36 9.67
N SER A 169 -3.31 7.04 10.81
CA SER A 169 -2.94 5.85 11.60
C SER A 169 -2.94 4.54 10.83
N THR A 170 -3.73 4.45 9.75
CA THR A 170 -3.77 3.27 8.87
C THR A 170 -2.49 3.05 8.06
N TRP A 171 -1.68 4.10 7.81
CA TRP A 171 -0.38 3.95 7.17
C TRP A 171 0.66 3.32 8.08
N ILE A 172 0.53 3.49 9.40
CA ILE A 172 1.54 3.11 10.37
C ILE A 172 1.32 1.66 10.81
N GLN A 173 2.19 0.78 10.35
CA GLN A 173 2.16 -0.64 10.63
C GLN A 173 3.54 -1.12 11.10
N ASN A 174 3.58 -1.99 12.10
CA ASN A 174 4.83 -2.38 12.77
C ASN A 174 5.81 -3.15 11.85
N GLU A 175 5.28 -3.93 10.92
CA GLU A 175 6.09 -4.82 10.07
C GLU A 175 6.45 -4.21 8.72
N ILE A 176 6.25 -2.91 8.54
CA ILE A 176 6.76 -2.18 7.38
C ILE A 176 8.26 -1.98 7.55
N ASP A 177 9.02 -2.35 6.53
CA ASP A 177 10.48 -2.21 6.54
C ASP A 177 10.90 -0.79 6.18
N TYR A 178 10.25 -0.17 5.19
CA TYR A 178 10.51 1.23 4.80
C TYR A 178 9.24 1.99 4.45
N TYR A 179 9.29 3.28 4.75
CA TYR A 179 8.30 4.28 4.33
C TYR A 179 8.95 5.25 3.36
N ILE A 180 8.31 5.49 2.23
CA ILE A 180 8.67 6.55 1.29
C ILE A 180 7.61 7.64 1.38
N VAL A 181 8.06 8.87 1.62
CA VAL A 181 7.19 10.02 1.83
C VAL A 181 7.51 11.16 0.87
N GLY A 182 6.50 11.99 0.62
CA GLY A 182 6.59 13.10 -0.31
C GLY A 182 7.40 14.29 0.18
N HIS A 183 7.48 14.51 1.50
CA HIS A 183 8.10 15.70 2.10
C HIS A 183 8.61 15.44 3.51
N GLU A 184 9.62 16.19 3.98
CA GLU A 184 10.17 16.07 5.35
C GLU A 184 9.10 16.28 6.42
N TYR A 185 8.14 17.16 6.20
CA TYR A 185 7.01 17.35 7.12
C TYR A 185 6.23 16.04 7.38
N VAL A 186 5.99 15.23 6.35
CA VAL A 186 5.31 13.93 6.50
C VAL A 186 6.19 12.94 7.27
N LYS A 187 7.52 13.00 7.07
CA LYS A 187 8.47 12.21 7.86
C LYS A 187 8.42 12.61 9.33
N GLU A 188 8.42 13.91 9.65
CA GLU A 188 8.30 14.39 11.03
C GLU A 188 7.01 13.88 11.70
N LEU A 189 5.88 13.90 11.00
CA LEU A 189 4.62 13.34 11.47
C LEU A 189 4.73 11.83 11.74
N LEU A 190 5.32 11.03 10.84
CA LEU A 190 5.51 9.61 11.06
C LEU A 190 6.41 9.33 12.27
N VAL A 191 7.48 10.11 12.45
CA VAL A 191 8.37 10.00 13.63
C VAL A 191 7.61 10.34 14.90
N PHE A 192 6.81 11.40 14.90
CA PHE A 192 5.95 11.78 16.03
C PHE A 192 4.97 10.64 16.39
N ASP A 193 4.44 9.96 15.38
CA ASP A 193 3.53 8.83 15.54
C ASP A 193 4.26 7.50 15.87
N GLY A 194 5.58 7.54 16.10
CA GLY A 194 6.40 6.44 16.60
C GLY A 194 7.05 5.55 15.53
N VAL A 195 7.11 5.98 14.29
CA VAL A 195 7.89 5.29 13.24
C VAL A 195 9.37 5.62 13.40
N GLU A 196 10.22 4.60 13.37
CA GLU A 196 11.67 4.78 13.48
C GLU A 196 12.22 5.61 12.31
N PRO A 197 12.99 6.69 12.55
CA PRO A 197 13.50 7.57 11.50
C PRO A 197 14.33 6.85 10.43
N SER A 198 15.06 5.81 10.82
CA SER A 198 15.88 4.98 9.91
C SER A 198 15.08 4.25 8.84
N LYS A 199 13.79 4.04 9.09
CA LYS A 199 12.86 3.41 8.13
C LYS A 199 12.25 4.39 7.13
N ILE A 200 12.42 5.70 7.30
CA ILE A 200 11.74 6.71 6.48
C ILE A 200 12.71 7.32 5.46
N ARG A 201 12.25 7.42 4.21
CA ARG A 201 12.97 8.07 3.11
C ARG A 201 12.08 9.13 2.46
N THR A 202 12.62 10.34 2.32
CA THR A 202 11.94 11.47 1.69
C THR A 202 12.38 11.59 0.24
N PHE A 203 11.67 10.88 -0.65
CA PHE A 203 12.01 10.83 -2.08
C PHE A 203 11.01 11.56 -2.98
N GLY A 204 9.95 12.11 -2.42
CA GLY A 204 8.86 12.68 -3.19
C GLY A 204 7.75 11.64 -3.46
N ILE A 205 6.61 12.14 -3.97
CA ILE A 205 5.52 11.28 -4.45
C ILE A 205 5.87 10.84 -5.87
N PRO A 206 5.83 9.53 -6.20
CA PRO A 206 6.10 9.05 -7.55
C PRO A 206 5.14 9.65 -8.57
N VAL A 207 5.70 10.20 -9.66
CA VAL A 207 4.96 10.76 -10.78
C VAL A 207 5.38 10.09 -12.10
N GLU A 208 4.46 9.95 -13.03
CA GLU A 208 4.72 9.37 -14.34
C GLU A 208 5.73 10.23 -15.14
N LYS A 209 6.56 9.60 -15.96
CA LYS A 209 7.58 10.29 -16.78
C LYS A 209 7.00 11.38 -17.69
N SER A 210 5.75 11.23 -18.07
CA SER A 210 5.01 12.26 -18.85
C SER A 210 4.98 13.63 -18.18
N PHE A 211 5.02 13.70 -16.83
CA PHE A 211 5.12 14.95 -16.08
C PHE A 211 6.51 15.60 -16.12
N LEU A 212 7.53 14.83 -16.47
CA LEU A 212 8.89 15.32 -16.62
C LEU A 212 9.21 15.79 -18.04
N SER A 213 8.35 15.48 -19.01
CA SER A 213 8.52 15.91 -20.39
C SER A 213 8.05 17.36 -20.55
N HIS A 214 8.93 18.21 -21.11
CA HIS A 214 8.57 19.57 -21.48
C HIS A 214 7.68 19.49 -22.73
N ARG A 215 6.44 19.97 -22.62
CA ARG A 215 5.53 20.09 -23.77
C ARG A 215 5.45 21.56 -24.16
N ASP A 216 5.46 21.82 -25.45
CA ASP A 216 5.26 23.16 -25.97
C ASP A 216 3.89 23.70 -25.55
N LYS A 217 3.88 24.94 -25.01
CA LYS A 217 2.67 25.56 -24.48
C LYS A 217 1.58 25.70 -25.56
N ASP A 218 1.96 26.12 -26.77
CA ASP A 218 1.02 26.40 -27.81
C ASP A 218 0.36 25.11 -28.36
N ILE A 219 1.14 24.01 -28.40
CA ILE A 219 0.62 22.69 -28.72
C ILE A 219 -0.43 22.25 -27.69
N VAL A 220 -0.09 22.40 -26.39
CA VAL A 220 -1.00 22.02 -25.30
C VAL A 220 -2.26 22.86 -25.31
N LEU A 221 -2.16 24.17 -25.52
CA LEU A 221 -3.31 25.06 -25.63
C LEU A 221 -4.23 24.70 -26.83
N SER A 222 -3.63 24.39 -27.97
CA SER A 222 -4.37 23.93 -29.16
C SER A 222 -5.10 22.61 -28.89
N GLU A 223 -4.46 21.61 -28.28
CA GLU A 223 -5.09 20.33 -27.92
C GLU A 223 -6.26 20.50 -26.93
N LEU A 224 -6.17 21.47 -26.04
CA LEU A 224 -7.19 21.76 -25.03
C LEU A 224 -8.31 22.72 -25.58
N ASN A 225 -8.21 23.18 -26.84
CA ASN A 225 -9.06 24.21 -27.41
C ASN A 225 -9.08 25.52 -26.57
N LEU A 226 -7.96 25.90 -26.04
CA LEU A 226 -7.76 27.14 -25.26
C LEU A 226 -6.99 28.17 -26.11
N SER A 227 -7.35 29.43 -25.95
CA SER A 227 -6.58 30.55 -26.53
C SER A 227 -5.31 30.81 -25.73
N PRO A 228 -4.23 31.29 -26.37
CA PRO A 228 -2.99 31.71 -25.73
C PRO A 228 -3.17 32.77 -24.65
#